data_1e026e9c0d4f4482a8c0333ad8cd6420
#
_entry.id   1e026e9c0d4f4482a8c0333ad8cd6420
#
_cell.length_a   1.000
_cell.length_b   1.000
_cell.length_c   1.000
_cell.angle_alpha   90.00
_cell.angle_beta   90.00
_cell.angle_gamma   90.00
#
_symmetry.space_group_name_H-M   'P 1'
#
loop_
_entity.id
_entity.type
_entity.pdbx_description
1 polymer ?
#
loop_
_entity_poly.entity_id
_entity_poly.type
_entity_poly.pdbx_seq_one_letter_code
_entity_poly.pdbx_strand_id
1 'polypeptide(L)'
;MGALKELLATGRTIILDSAMGTELQTRGLSVKLPLWSAQALIDKPDTVRHIHIDNIDTGADIITTNTFRTQQRTYQKADQKYKDMDFAQTAKHFTTDAVDLAKDAVMIAAEEDEVMVAGCIAPLEDSYRPDLTPDTDTLCTEHYEHMKNLADAGVDLFLAETLTSIREISAVLNQLHKFGLDYIISITPRNDRELFSGEPISEAVSIINKYSPDILSINCIHPHMVEPVINHLKTLTEIPLGAYANIGDPNYKADPKHKENDPMKRTVSPDEYLKYAQKWKSMG
;
A
#
# COMPACT_ATOMS: atom_id res chain seq x y z
N MET A 1 19.57 9.97 -11.09
CA MET A 1 18.22 10.34 -10.58
C MET A 1 17.50 9.01 -10.43
N GLY A 2 16.63 8.79 -9.45
CA GLY A 2 15.89 7.51 -9.38
C GLY A 2 14.87 7.40 -10.51
N ALA A 3 14.49 6.17 -10.88
CA ALA A 3 13.56 5.91 -11.98
C ALA A 3 12.19 6.61 -11.78
N LEU A 4 11.69 6.65 -10.54
CA LEU A 4 10.44 7.36 -10.21
C LEU A 4 10.56 8.87 -10.47
N LYS A 5 11.70 9.48 -10.13
CA LYS A 5 11.94 10.91 -10.37
C LYS A 5 12.03 11.23 -11.87
N GLU A 6 12.62 10.33 -12.66
CA GLU A 6 12.66 10.49 -14.10
C GLU A 6 11.26 10.41 -14.70
N LEU A 7 10.44 9.46 -14.21
CA LEU A 7 9.06 9.31 -14.61
C LEU A 7 8.21 10.55 -14.23
N LEU A 8 8.36 11.08 -13.02
CA LEU A 8 7.69 12.31 -12.57
C LEU A 8 8.08 13.51 -13.43
N ALA A 9 9.36 13.62 -13.85
CA ALA A 9 9.85 14.71 -14.69
C ALA A 9 9.19 14.77 -16.08
N THR A 10 8.58 13.68 -16.55
CA THR A 10 7.82 13.65 -17.82
C THR A 10 6.52 14.47 -17.75
N GLY A 11 6.02 14.76 -16.56
CA GLY A 11 4.75 15.44 -16.33
C GLY A 11 3.51 14.59 -16.69
N ARG A 12 3.69 13.32 -17.03
CA ARG A 12 2.54 12.41 -17.28
C ARG A 12 1.95 11.88 -15.97
N THR A 13 0.70 11.47 -16.02
CA THR A 13 0.06 10.78 -14.90
C THR A 13 0.68 9.39 -14.76
N ILE A 14 1.08 9.03 -13.54
CA ILE A 14 1.59 7.70 -13.19
C ILE A 14 0.41 6.85 -12.74
N ILE A 15 0.29 5.66 -13.28
CA ILE A 15 -0.78 4.72 -12.98
C ILE A 15 -0.24 3.64 -12.03
N LEU A 16 -0.84 3.55 -10.85
CA LEU A 16 -0.59 2.48 -9.89
C LEU A 16 -1.52 1.30 -10.17
N ASP A 17 -1.10 0.10 -9.78
CA ASP A 17 -1.87 -1.12 -9.90
C ASP A 17 -3.15 -1.15 -9.05
N SER A 18 -3.96 -2.19 -9.21
CA SER A 18 -5.18 -2.43 -8.44
C SER A 18 -4.89 -3.05 -7.06
N ALA A 19 -5.88 -2.96 -6.15
CA ALA A 19 -5.77 -3.51 -4.80
C ALA A 19 -5.70 -5.05 -4.82
N MET A 20 -4.53 -5.64 -4.54
CA MET A 20 -4.26 -7.08 -4.52
C MET A 20 -5.31 -7.87 -3.72
N GLY A 21 -5.65 -7.41 -2.51
CA GLY A 21 -6.64 -8.10 -1.67
C GLY A 21 -8.01 -8.21 -2.31
N THR A 22 -8.48 -7.15 -2.97
CA THR A 22 -9.77 -7.13 -3.68
C THR A 22 -9.75 -8.04 -4.91
N GLU A 23 -8.64 -8.05 -5.67
CA GLU A 23 -8.48 -8.93 -6.82
C GLU A 23 -8.46 -10.41 -6.42
N LEU A 24 -7.78 -10.76 -5.34
CA LEU A 24 -7.80 -12.12 -4.78
C LEU A 24 -9.22 -12.55 -4.40
N GLN A 25 -9.99 -11.68 -3.73
CA GLN A 25 -11.40 -11.96 -3.39
C GLN A 25 -12.27 -12.13 -4.63
N THR A 26 -12.10 -11.31 -5.65
CA THR A 26 -12.82 -11.40 -6.93
C THR A 26 -12.55 -12.75 -7.62
N ARG A 27 -11.34 -13.30 -7.45
CA ARG A 27 -10.94 -14.62 -7.95
C ARG A 27 -11.30 -15.79 -7.00
N GLY A 28 -12.09 -15.50 -5.95
CA GLY A 28 -12.64 -16.51 -5.05
C GLY A 28 -11.70 -16.94 -3.91
N LEU A 29 -10.59 -16.22 -3.68
CA LEU A 29 -9.71 -16.49 -2.56
C LEU A 29 -10.20 -15.76 -1.30
N SER A 30 -10.08 -16.43 -0.15
CA SER A 30 -10.36 -15.82 1.15
C SER A 30 -9.15 -15.02 1.61
N VAL A 31 -9.34 -13.74 1.97
CA VAL A 31 -8.35 -12.89 2.60
C VAL A 31 -8.80 -12.55 4.02
N LYS A 32 -8.09 -13.09 5.01
CA LYS A 32 -8.42 -12.93 6.44
C LYS A 32 -7.18 -12.53 7.23
N LEU A 33 -7.38 -11.69 8.25
CA LEU A 33 -6.33 -11.43 9.24
C LEU A 33 -5.93 -12.73 9.95
N PRO A 34 -4.67 -12.86 10.37
CA PRO A 34 -3.61 -11.86 10.30
C PRO A 34 -2.89 -11.76 8.96
N LEU A 35 -2.88 -12.80 8.12
CA LEU A 35 -2.11 -12.87 6.88
C LEU A 35 -2.72 -12.04 5.74
N TRP A 36 -4.04 -11.81 5.75
CA TRP A 36 -4.72 -11.05 4.70
C TRP A 36 -4.36 -11.58 3.30
N SER A 37 -3.92 -10.70 2.39
CA SER A 37 -3.50 -11.08 1.02
C SER A 37 -2.25 -11.96 0.98
N ALA A 38 -1.36 -11.87 1.99
CA ALA A 38 -0.16 -12.70 2.07
C ALA A 38 -0.47 -14.21 2.16
N GLN A 39 -1.67 -14.60 2.58
CA GLN A 39 -2.10 -16.00 2.53
C GLN A 39 -2.03 -16.57 1.10
N ALA A 40 -2.26 -15.75 0.08
CA ALA A 40 -2.19 -16.19 -1.32
C ALA A 40 -0.77 -16.55 -1.78
N LEU A 41 0.27 -16.00 -1.16
CA LEU A 41 1.67 -16.41 -1.44
C LEU A 41 1.89 -17.88 -1.10
N ILE A 42 1.16 -18.39 -0.10
CA ILE A 42 1.26 -19.77 0.36
C ILE A 42 0.36 -20.69 -0.45
N ASP A 43 -0.89 -20.27 -0.65
CA ASP A 43 -1.94 -21.15 -1.19
C ASP A 43 -2.05 -21.08 -2.72
N LYS A 44 -1.77 -19.93 -3.32
CA LYS A 44 -2.00 -19.64 -4.75
C LYS A 44 -1.02 -18.59 -5.31
N PRO A 45 0.31 -18.80 -5.24
CA PRO A 45 1.30 -17.83 -5.72
C PRO A 45 1.10 -17.46 -7.20
N ASP A 46 0.74 -18.43 -8.05
CA ASP A 46 0.44 -18.16 -9.46
C ASP A 46 -0.70 -17.16 -9.66
N THR A 47 -1.70 -17.14 -8.76
CA THR A 47 -2.79 -16.16 -8.84
C THR A 47 -2.27 -14.75 -8.55
N VAL A 48 -1.33 -14.61 -7.61
CA VAL A 48 -0.68 -13.32 -7.31
C VAL A 48 0.08 -12.82 -8.55
N ARG A 49 0.90 -13.69 -9.18
CA ARG A 49 1.62 -13.35 -10.41
C ARG A 49 0.68 -12.94 -11.55
N HIS A 50 -0.42 -13.67 -11.77
CA HIS A 50 -1.39 -13.31 -12.80
C HIS A 50 -2.09 -11.97 -12.53
N ILE A 51 -2.34 -11.60 -11.25
CA ILE A 51 -2.87 -10.27 -10.92
C ILE A 51 -1.89 -9.17 -11.32
N HIS A 52 -0.60 -9.36 -11.06
CA HIS A 52 0.42 -8.41 -11.50
C HIS A 52 0.48 -8.30 -13.03
N ILE A 53 0.45 -9.42 -13.76
CA ILE A 53 0.41 -9.44 -15.23
C ILE A 53 -0.80 -8.66 -15.75
N ASP A 54 -2.01 -8.94 -15.23
CA ASP A 54 -3.23 -8.25 -15.66
C ASP A 54 -3.16 -6.74 -15.41
N ASN A 55 -2.53 -6.30 -14.33
CA ASN A 55 -2.31 -4.87 -14.06
C ASN A 55 -1.34 -4.24 -15.06
N ILE A 56 -0.25 -4.93 -15.40
CA ILE A 56 0.72 -4.48 -16.40
C ILE A 56 0.05 -4.39 -17.77
N ASP A 57 -0.68 -5.42 -18.19
CA ASP A 57 -1.40 -5.47 -19.47
C ASP A 57 -2.45 -4.34 -19.60
N THR A 58 -2.96 -3.86 -18.48
CA THR A 58 -3.90 -2.72 -18.44
C THR A 58 -3.23 -1.36 -18.29
N GLY A 59 -1.90 -1.30 -18.26
CA GLY A 59 -1.11 -0.07 -18.34
C GLY A 59 -0.70 0.51 -16.99
N ALA A 60 -0.50 -0.31 -15.97
CA ALA A 60 0.14 0.13 -14.73
C ALA A 60 1.61 0.47 -14.96
N ASP A 61 2.06 1.62 -14.48
CA ASP A 61 3.46 2.06 -14.47
C ASP A 61 4.21 1.53 -13.26
N ILE A 62 3.48 1.26 -12.17
CA ILE A 62 4.01 0.74 -10.92
C ILE A 62 3.09 -0.39 -10.44
N ILE A 63 3.67 -1.55 -10.15
CA ILE A 63 2.98 -2.65 -9.48
C ILE A 63 3.48 -2.79 -8.05
N THR A 64 2.57 -3.12 -7.13
CA THR A 64 2.84 -3.18 -5.69
C THR A 64 2.97 -4.63 -5.23
N THR A 65 4.09 -4.98 -4.60
CA THR A 65 4.32 -6.34 -4.09
C THR A 65 3.25 -6.75 -3.07
N ASN A 66 2.88 -8.04 -3.06
CA ASN A 66 1.91 -8.58 -2.08
C ASN A 66 2.53 -8.74 -0.68
N THR A 67 3.14 -7.67 -0.15
CA THR A 67 3.89 -7.68 1.12
C THR A 67 3.20 -6.90 2.25
N PHE A 68 1.93 -6.53 2.06
CA PHE A 68 1.16 -5.80 3.07
C PHE A 68 1.13 -6.48 4.45
N ARG A 69 1.24 -7.81 4.50
CA ARG A 69 1.22 -8.63 5.72
C ARG A 69 2.32 -9.71 5.73
N THR A 70 3.51 -9.40 5.24
CA THR A 70 4.67 -10.30 5.33
C THR A 70 5.66 -9.92 6.44
N GLN A 71 5.31 -8.99 7.32
CA GLN A 71 6.11 -8.64 8.49
C GLN A 71 6.17 -9.81 9.50
N GLN A 72 7.27 -9.93 10.23
CA GLN A 72 7.48 -10.95 11.25
C GLN A 72 6.31 -11.03 12.25
N ARG A 73 5.80 -9.90 12.71
CA ARG A 73 4.65 -9.76 13.61
C ARG A 73 3.40 -10.48 13.10
N THR A 74 3.17 -10.49 11.79
CA THR A 74 2.03 -11.17 11.17
C THR A 74 2.08 -12.67 11.42
N TYR A 75 3.25 -13.29 11.23
CA TYR A 75 3.43 -14.74 11.46
C TYR A 75 3.41 -15.11 12.93
N GLN A 76 3.87 -14.23 13.81
CA GLN A 76 3.76 -14.40 15.27
C GLN A 76 2.29 -14.44 15.73
N LYS A 77 1.41 -13.72 15.05
CA LYS A 77 -0.03 -13.67 15.34
C LYS A 77 -0.85 -14.71 14.58
N ALA A 78 -0.27 -15.29 13.55
CA ALA A 78 -0.92 -16.34 12.78
C ALA A 78 -0.96 -17.65 13.56
N ASP A 79 -1.89 -18.54 13.17
CA ASP A 79 -2.22 -19.78 13.84
C ASP A 79 -1.03 -20.64 14.26
N GLN A 80 -1.28 -21.60 15.15
CA GLN A 80 -0.31 -22.61 15.64
C GLN A 80 0.52 -23.29 14.54
N LYS A 81 0.08 -23.22 13.28
CA LYS A 81 0.79 -23.69 12.09
C LYS A 81 2.21 -23.10 11.96
N TYR A 82 2.42 -21.87 12.44
CA TYR A 82 3.71 -21.15 12.30
C TYR A 82 4.52 -21.13 13.60
N LYS A 83 4.00 -21.65 14.73
CA LYS A 83 4.60 -21.52 16.07
C LYS A 83 6.02 -22.08 16.22
N ASP A 84 6.37 -23.09 15.38
CA ASP A 84 7.67 -23.76 15.41
C ASP A 84 8.63 -23.22 14.32
N MET A 85 8.23 -22.15 13.61
CA MET A 85 9.06 -21.53 12.57
C MET A 85 9.88 -20.36 13.14
N ASP A 86 11.02 -20.11 12.53
CA ASP A 86 11.74 -18.84 12.71
C ASP A 86 10.94 -17.75 11.97
N PHE A 87 10.26 -16.89 12.73
CA PHE A 87 9.37 -15.87 12.17
C PHE A 87 10.14 -14.84 11.34
N ALA A 88 11.40 -14.53 11.67
CA ALA A 88 12.21 -13.61 10.89
C ALA A 88 12.57 -14.21 9.53
N GLN A 89 12.97 -15.48 9.50
CA GLN A 89 13.23 -16.20 8.25
C GLN A 89 11.95 -16.39 7.43
N THR A 90 10.84 -16.67 8.09
CA THR A 90 9.52 -16.81 7.42
C THR A 90 9.09 -15.49 6.76
N ALA A 91 9.22 -14.38 7.47
CA ALA A 91 8.92 -13.05 6.94
C ALA A 91 9.82 -12.72 5.74
N LYS A 92 11.12 -12.98 5.85
CA LYS A 92 12.07 -12.78 4.75
C LYS A 92 11.72 -13.64 3.54
N HIS A 93 11.45 -14.94 3.74
CA HIS A 93 11.09 -15.86 2.66
C HIS A 93 9.87 -15.37 1.87
N PHE A 94 8.74 -15.14 2.53
CA PHE A 94 7.51 -14.71 1.84
C PHE A 94 7.59 -13.29 1.30
N THR A 95 8.41 -12.41 1.90
CA THR A 95 8.68 -11.09 1.30
C THR A 95 9.46 -11.24 0.00
N THR A 96 10.49 -12.11 -0.02
CA THR A 96 11.27 -12.41 -1.24
C THR A 96 10.38 -13.03 -2.31
N ASP A 97 9.58 -14.05 -1.98
CA ASP A 97 8.65 -14.69 -2.92
C ASP A 97 7.68 -13.68 -3.54
N ALA A 98 7.14 -12.76 -2.74
CA ALA A 98 6.22 -11.73 -3.23
C ALA A 98 6.89 -10.76 -4.22
N VAL A 99 8.16 -10.41 -3.96
CA VAL A 99 8.94 -9.56 -4.88
C VAL A 99 9.30 -10.33 -6.15
N ASP A 100 9.70 -11.59 -6.04
CA ASP A 100 10.03 -12.44 -7.19
C ASP A 100 8.81 -12.63 -8.10
N LEU A 101 7.62 -12.85 -7.55
CA LEU A 101 6.37 -12.95 -8.33
C LEU A 101 6.04 -11.65 -9.08
N ALA A 102 6.29 -10.50 -8.48
CA ALA A 102 6.09 -9.20 -9.14
C ALA A 102 7.13 -9.01 -10.27
N LYS A 103 8.41 -9.32 -10.02
CA LYS A 103 9.46 -9.26 -11.04
C LYS A 103 9.22 -10.23 -12.19
N ASP A 104 8.79 -11.46 -11.90
CA ASP A 104 8.41 -12.44 -12.91
C ASP A 104 7.28 -11.89 -13.80
N ALA A 105 6.29 -11.20 -13.21
CA ALA A 105 5.22 -10.58 -13.97
C ALA A 105 5.73 -9.48 -14.91
N VAL A 106 6.65 -8.64 -14.44
CA VAL A 106 7.31 -7.62 -15.28
C VAL A 106 8.06 -8.28 -16.44
N MET A 107 8.87 -9.30 -16.18
CA MET A 107 9.60 -10.03 -17.24
C MET A 107 8.67 -10.68 -18.27
N ILE A 108 7.45 -11.05 -17.89
CA ILE A 108 6.48 -11.70 -18.78
C ILE A 108 5.68 -10.70 -19.62
N ALA A 109 5.24 -9.59 -19.00
CA ALA A 109 4.21 -8.70 -19.55
C ALA A 109 4.71 -7.30 -19.91
N ALA A 110 5.88 -6.87 -19.44
CA ALA A 110 6.42 -5.55 -19.75
C ALA A 110 7.59 -5.63 -20.74
N GLU A 111 7.79 -4.58 -21.54
CA GLU A 111 9.07 -4.32 -22.18
C GLU A 111 10.08 -3.82 -21.13
N GLU A 112 11.39 -3.99 -21.39
CA GLU A 112 12.44 -3.64 -20.41
C GLU A 112 12.26 -2.19 -19.90
N ASP A 113 12.32 -2.01 -18.57
CA ASP A 113 12.29 -0.73 -17.85
C ASP A 113 10.96 0.06 -17.88
N GLU A 114 9.87 -0.50 -18.37
CA GLU A 114 8.59 0.22 -18.45
C GLU A 114 7.77 0.19 -17.15
N VAL A 115 7.93 -0.83 -16.30
CA VAL A 115 7.13 -1.02 -15.08
C VAL A 115 8.02 -1.19 -13.86
N MET A 116 7.79 -0.38 -12.84
CA MET A 116 8.52 -0.45 -11.57
C MET A 116 7.81 -1.36 -10.57
N VAL A 117 8.59 -2.06 -9.74
CA VAL A 117 8.12 -2.89 -8.63
C VAL A 117 8.26 -2.13 -7.33
N ALA A 118 7.14 -1.72 -6.74
CA ALA A 118 7.08 -1.03 -5.44
C ALA A 118 6.96 -2.04 -4.29
N GLY A 119 7.89 -1.98 -3.34
CA GLY A 119 7.83 -2.74 -2.10
C GLY A 119 6.78 -2.14 -1.15
N CYS A 120 5.68 -2.86 -0.91
CA CYS A 120 4.60 -2.41 -0.03
C CYS A 120 5.01 -2.49 1.44
N ILE A 121 4.84 -1.38 2.15
CA ILE A 121 5.05 -1.23 3.59
C ILE A 121 3.73 -0.75 4.20
N ALA A 122 3.08 -1.61 4.99
CA ALA A 122 1.81 -1.32 5.64
C ALA A 122 2.00 -1.09 7.15
N PRO A 123 1.01 -0.51 7.85
CA PRO A 123 1.03 -0.46 9.30
C PRO A 123 1.23 -1.83 9.94
N LEU A 124 1.97 -1.88 11.06
CA LEU A 124 2.29 -3.13 11.75
C LEU A 124 1.05 -3.83 12.33
N GLU A 125 0.02 -3.07 12.63
CA GLU A 125 -1.25 -3.56 13.15
C GLU A 125 -2.40 -3.35 12.16
N ASP A 126 -3.62 -3.59 12.59
CA ASP A 126 -4.81 -3.27 11.80
C ASP A 126 -4.86 -1.77 11.53
N SER A 127 -4.83 -1.39 10.27
CA SER A 127 -4.78 0.02 9.82
C SER A 127 -5.98 0.85 10.32
N TYR A 128 -7.11 0.20 10.58
CA TYR A 128 -8.31 0.85 11.12
C TYR A 128 -8.41 0.82 12.65
N ARG A 129 -7.33 0.38 13.32
CA ARG A 129 -7.17 0.34 14.78
C ARG A 129 -5.90 1.08 15.20
N PRO A 130 -5.83 2.42 14.97
CA PRO A 130 -4.66 3.23 15.34
C PRO A 130 -4.35 3.20 16.85
N ASP A 131 -5.31 2.79 17.66
CA ASP A 131 -5.12 2.52 19.09
C ASP A 131 -4.18 1.34 19.37
N LEU A 132 -3.97 0.44 18.39
CA LEU A 132 -3.05 -0.70 18.48
C LEU A 132 -1.64 -0.36 17.98
N THR A 133 -1.40 0.84 17.45
CA THR A 133 -0.09 1.25 16.95
C THR A 133 0.97 1.09 18.03
N PRO A 134 2.04 0.30 17.80
CA PRO A 134 3.10 0.03 18.78
C PRO A 134 3.86 1.30 19.22
N ASP A 135 4.69 1.15 20.23
CA ASP A 135 5.65 2.20 20.62
C ASP A 135 6.68 2.47 19.50
N THR A 136 7.33 3.61 19.57
CA THR A 136 8.24 4.10 18.53
C THR A 136 9.43 3.18 18.29
N ASP A 137 10.00 2.57 19.32
CA ASP A 137 11.18 1.70 19.18
C ASP A 137 10.80 0.40 18.45
N THR A 138 9.64 -0.17 18.80
CA THR A 138 9.07 -1.33 18.10
C THR A 138 8.77 -0.99 16.64
N LEU A 139 8.12 0.14 16.36
CA LEU A 139 7.84 0.59 15.01
C LEU A 139 9.12 0.73 14.18
N CYS A 140 10.12 1.42 14.73
CA CYS A 140 11.41 1.63 14.04
C CYS A 140 12.11 0.31 13.71
N THR A 141 12.12 -0.62 14.64
CA THR A 141 12.80 -1.90 14.48
C THR A 141 12.09 -2.77 13.44
N GLU A 142 10.79 -2.98 13.59
CA GLU A 142 10.06 -3.91 12.75
C GLU A 142 9.87 -3.37 11.31
N HIS A 143 9.65 -2.07 11.15
CA HIS A 143 9.62 -1.45 9.81
C HIS A 143 11.00 -1.53 9.13
N TYR A 144 12.10 -1.30 9.86
CA TYR A 144 13.43 -1.45 9.29
C TYR A 144 13.68 -2.87 8.79
N GLU A 145 13.35 -3.89 9.58
CA GLU A 145 13.52 -5.29 9.19
C GLU A 145 12.70 -5.63 7.93
N HIS A 146 11.47 -5.16 7.86
CA HIS A 146 10.62 -5.37 6.69
C HIS A 146 11.17 -4.66 5.45
N MET A 147 11.55 -3.39 5.57
CA MET A 147 12.18 -2.62 4.48
C MET A 147 13.48 -3.26 4.01
N LYS A 148 14.29 -3.78 4.96
CA LYS A 148 15.51 -4.51 4.63
C LYS A 148 15.23 -5.76 3.80
N ASN A 149 14.21 -6.54 4.15
CA ASN A 149 13.81 -7.71 3.37
C ASN A 149 13.37 -7.33 1.95
N LEU A 150 12.61 -6.25 1.80
CA LEU A 150 12.19 -5.70 0.50
C LEU A 150 13.39 -5.22 -0.34
N ALA A 151 14.29 -4.45 0.27
CA ALA A 151 15.50 -3.95 -0.41
C ALA A 151 16.44 -5.08 -0.82
N ASP A 152 16.65 -6.06 0.06
CA ASP A 152 17.46 -7.26 -0.23
C ASP A 152 16.87 -8.08 -1.39
N ALA A 153 15.53 -8.14 -1.51
CA ALA A 153 14.82 -8.78 -2.62
C ALA A 153 14.87 -7.94 -3.91
N GLY A 154 15.28 -6.67 -3.83
CA GLY A 154 15.57 -5.79 -4.96
C GLY A 154 14.33 -5.16 -5.56
N VAL A 155 13.46 -4.55 -4.75
CA VAL A 155 12.40 -3.64 -5.22
C VAL A 155 12.99 -2.37 -5.80
N ASP A 156 12.30 -1.72 -6.73
CA ASP A 156 12.77 -0.49 -7.39
C ASP A 156 12.53 0.75 -6.52
N LEU A 157 11.44 0.75 -5.77
CA LEU A 157 11.05 1.81 -4.85
C LEU A 157 10.24 1.25 -3.67
N PHE A 158 10.01 2.09 -2.66
CA PHE A 158 9.10 1.77 -1.57
C PHE A 158 7.75 2.47 -1.71
N LEU A 159 6.66 1.77 -1.40
CA LEU A 159 5.34 2.33 -1.17
C LEU A 159 4.92 2.07 0.28
N ALA A 160 5.06 3.10 1.13
CA ALA A 160 4.53 3.03 2.48
C ALA A 160 3.09 3.53 2.48
N GLU A 161 2.14 2.61 2.68
CA GLU A 161 0.73 2.86 2.45
C GLU A 161 -0.16 2.62 3.67
N THR A 162 -1.35 3.22 3.61
CA THR A 162 -2.41 3.06 4.62
C THR A 162 -1.97 3.52 6.01
N LEU A 163 -1.07 4.52 6.05
CA LEU A 163 -0.56 5.07 7.31
C LEU A 163 -1.60 5.97 7.96
N THR A 164 -1.96 5.65 9.19
CA THR A 164 -3.12 6.24 9.90
C THR A 164 -2.76 7.07 11.12
N SER A 165 -1.51 7.07 11.57
CA SER A 165 -1.05 7.81 12.76
C SER A 165 0.27 8.52 12.54
N ILE A 166 0.46 9.68 13.17
CA ILE A 166 1.71 10.47 13.11
C ILE A 166 2.88 9.68 13.68
N ARG A 167 2.66 8.89 14.72
CA ARG A 167 3.70 8.05 15.32
C ARG A 167 4.28 7.08 14.30
N GLU A 168 3.44 6.34 13.58
CA GLU A 168 3.89 5.36 12.60
C GLU A 168 4.45 6.01 11.35
N ILE A 169 3.84 7.09 10.85
CA ILE A 169 4.39 7.92 9.75
C ILE A 169 5.83 8.35 10.09
N SER A 170 6.07 8.86 11.29
CA SER A 170 7.39 9.31 11.72
C SER A 170 8.40 8.16 11.79
N ALA A 171 8.00 7.01 12.33
CA ALA A 171 8.86 5.84 12.42
C ALA A 171 9.22 5.30 11.02
N VAL A 172 8.25 5.18 10.13
CA VAL A 172 8.45 4.74 8.74
C VAL A 172 9.40 5.67 8.00
N LEU A 173 9.18 6.98 8.04
CA LEU A 173 10.05 7.97 7.41
C LEU A 173 11.48 7.92 7.93
N ASN A 174 11.66 7.75 9.23
CA ASN A 174 12.98 7.58 9.85
C ASN A 174 13.75 6.36 9.35
N GLN A 175 13.08 5.35 8.81
CA GLN A 175 13.74 4.17 8.26
C GLN A 175 13.95 4.30 6.75
N LEU A 176 12.94 4.75 5.98
CA LEU A 176 12.97 4.82 4.52
C LEU A 176 14.21 5.53 3.97
N HIS A 177 14.56 6.70 4.52
CA HIS A 177 15.68 7.48 4.02
C HIS A 177 17.06 6.78 4.14
N LYS A 178 17.15 5.70 4.92
CA LYS A 178 18.40 4.95 5.11
C LYS A 178 18.74 4.04 3.93
N PHE A 179 17.76 3.74 3.07
CA PHE A 179 17.93 2.76 1.99
C PHE A 179 18.35 3.38 0.66
N GLY A 180 18.18 4.69 0.47
CA GLY A 180 18.58 5.38 -0.76
C GLY A 180 17.73 5.04 -1.99
N LEU A 181 16.57 4.40 -1.81
CA LEU A 181 15.57 4.17 -2.84
C LEU A 181 14.57 5.32 -2.89
N ASP A 182 13.99 5.56 -4.05
CA ASP A 182 12.82 6.43 -4.19
C ASP A 182 11.65 5.87 -3.36
N TYR A 183 10.76 6.73 -2.86
CA TYR A 183 9.63 6.24 -2.06
C TYR A 183 8.39 7.14 -2.13
N ILE A 184 7.25 6.47 -2.02
CA ILE A 184 5.92 7.06 -1.93
C ILE A 184 5.43 6.88 -0.50
N ILE A 185 4.90 7.96 0.10
CA ILE A 185 4.18 7.91 1.38
C ILE A 185 2.70 8.10 1.12
N SER A 186 1.88 7.17 1.59
CA SER A 186 0.42 7.26 1.47
C SER A 186 -0.26 7.21 2.84
N ILE A 187 -1.02 8.25 3.13
CA ILE A 187 -1.77 8.40 4.38
C ILE A 187 -3.25 8.05 4.17
N THR A 188 -3.90 7.59 5.25
CA THR A 188 -5.33 7.29 5.23
C THR A 188 -6.08 8.26 6.15
N PRO A 189 -6.72 9.29 5.58
CA PRO A 189 -7.53 10.24 6.35
C PRO A 189 -8.93 9.68 6.67
N ARG A 190 -9.51 10.13 7.79
CA ARG A 190 -10.93 9.91 8.11
C ARG A 190 -11.84 11.02 7.61
N ASN A 191 -11.28 12.19 7.36
CA ASN A 191 -11.92 13.37 6.76
C ASN A 191 -10.86 14.26 6.11
N ASP A 192 -11.24 15.42 5.60
CA ASP A 192 -10.32 16.34 4.89
C ASP A 192 -9.28 17.03 5.80
N ARG A 193 -9.35 16.86 7.12
CA ARG A 193 -8.48 17.53 8.09
C ARG A 193 -7.72 16.58 9.01
N GLU A 194 -8.17 15.34 9.15
CA GLU A 194 -7.67 14.43 10.16
C GLU A 194 -7.32 13.06 9.57
N LEU A 195 -6.22 12.49 10.04
CA LEU A 195 -5.88 11.10 9.84
C LEU A 195 -6.93 10.18 10.48
N PHE A 196 -6.91 8.91 10.15
CA PHE A 196 -7.83 7.94 10.74
C PHE A 196 -7.70 7.87 12.28
N SER A 197 -6.51 8.12 12.82
CA SER A 197 -6.25 8.25 14.26
C SER A 197 -6.93 9.46 14.91
N GLY A 198 -7.33 10.46 14.13
CA GLY A 198 -7.84 11.74 14.61
C GLY A 198 -6.80 12.84 14.74
N GLU A 199 -5.55 12.57 14.45
CA GLU A 199 -4.48 13.55 14.44
C GLU A 199 -4.58 14.46 13.21
N PRO A 200 -4.18 15.75 13.29
CA PRO A 200 -4.27 16.67 12.16
C PRO A 200 -3.42 16.26 10.96
N ILE A 201 -3.98 16.27 9.75
CA ILE A 201 -3.22 16.05 8.51
C ILE A 201 -2.10 17.09 8.36
N SER A 202 -2.32 18.34 8.76
CA SER A 202 -1.33 19.41 8.70
C SER A 202 -0.07 19.10 9.51
N GLU A 203 -0.21 18.44 10.67
CA GLU A 203 0.91 18.01 11.49
C GLU A 203 1.68 16.86 10.82
N ALA A 204 0.96 15.86 10.29
CA ALA A 204 1.56 14.77 9.54
C ALA A 204 2.34 15.28 8.32
N VAL A 205 1.74 16.18 7.53
CA VAL A 205 2.40 16.77 6.34
C VAL A 205 3.61 17.61 6.72
N SER A 206 3.56 18.35 7.84
CA SER A 206 4.73 19.09 8.34
C SER A 206 5.91 18.17 8.65
N ILE A 207 5.66 16.94 9.09
CA ILE A 207 6.70 15.93 9.31
C ILE A 207 7.15 15.37 7.96
N ILE A 208 6.22 14.95 7.09
CA ILE A 208 6.50 14.39 5.77
C ILE A 208 7.36 15.32 4.93
N ASN A 209 7.09 16.62 4.93
CA ASN A 209 7.85 17.63 4.19
C ASN A 209 9.35 17.67 4.56
N LYS A 210 9.72 17.29 5.79
CA LYS A 210 11.12 17.26 6.23
C LYS A 210 11.92 16.13 5.57
N TYR A 211 11.25 15.09 5.10
CA TYR A 211 11.85 13.91 4.47
C TYR A 211 11.77 13.93 2.96
N SER A 212 10.98 14.86 2.38
CA SER A 212 10.82 15.06 0.94
C SER A 212 10.63 13.76 0.15
N PRO A 213 9.56 12.98 0.41
CA PRO A 213 9.23 11.82 -0.41
C PRO A 213 8.98 12.25 -1.87
N ASP A 214 9.10 11.32 -2.80
CA ASP A 214 8.88 11.61 -4.22
C ASP A 214 7.40 11.88 -4.52
N ILE A 215 6.50 11.20 -3.79
CA ILE A 215 5.05 11.39 -3.88
C ILE A 215 4.45 11.32 -2.47
N LEU A 216 3.55 12.24 -2.16
CA LEU A 216 2.60 12.13 -1.05
C LEU A 216 1.25 11.69 -1.59
N SER A 217 0.77 10.53 -1.18
CA SER A 217 -0.48 9.95 -1.65
C SER A 217 -1.51 9.82 -0.53
N ILE A 218 -2.75 9.58 -0.93
CA ILE A 218 -3.85 9.19 -0.05
C ILE A 218 -4.50 7.92 -0.56
N ASN A 219 -4.82 7.00 0.34
CA ASN A 219 -5.43 5.73 -0.03
C ASN A 219 -6.44 5.21 1.00
N CYS A 220 -7.10 4.12 0.64
CA CYS A 220 -8.06 3.42 1.50
C CYS A 220 -9.23 4.31 2.00
N ILE A 221 -9.59 5.33 1.22
CA ILE A 221 -10.74 6.21 1.45
C ILE A 221 -11.74 6.09 0.30
N HIS A 222 -12.99 6.49 0.52
CA HIS A 222 -13.99 6.51 -0.54
C HIS A 222 -13.68 7.62 -1.57
N PRO A 223 -13.92 7.42 -2.88
CA PRO A 223 -13.60 8.38 -3.95
C PRO A 223 -14.11 9.80 -3.72
N HIS A 224 -15.29 9.99 -3.12
CA HIS A 224 -15.82 11.32 -2.85
C HIS A 224 -14.99 12.13 -1.83
N MET A 225 -14.15 11.47 -1.04
CA MET A 225 -13.29 12.12 -0.05
C MET A 225 -11.96 12.62 -0.66
N VAL A 226 -11.55 12.09 -1.80
CA VAL A 226 -10.26 12.39 -2.42
C VAL A 226 -10.11 13.89 -2.73
N GLU A 227 -11.12 14.48 -3.38
CA GLU A 227 -11.06 15.90 -3.78
C GLU A 227 -10.88 16.86 -2.60
N PRO A 228 -11.69 16.82 -1.52
CA PRO A 228 -11.49 17.71 -0.38
C PRO A 228 -10.14 17.50 0.30
N VAL A 229 -9.64 16.26 0.39
CA VAL A 229 -8.33 15.98 0.97
C VAL A 229 -7.20 16.51 0.09
N ILE A 230 -7.23 16.26 -1.22
CA ILE A 230 -6.22 16.78 -2.17
C ILE A 230 -6.18 18.31 -2.14
N ASN A 231 -7.34 18.98 -2.12
CA ASN A 231 -7.40 20.43 -2.02
C ASN A 231 -6.77 20.95 -0.72
N HIS A 232 -6.92 20.22 0.39
CA HIS A 232 -6.24 20.57 1.63
C HIS A 232 -4.73 20.32 1.54
N LEU A 233 -4.29 19.17 1.04
CA LEU A 233 -2.87 18.82 0.90
C LEU A 233 -2.13 19.85 0.05
N LYS A 234 -2.71 20.35 -1.04
CA LYS A 234 -2.14 21.42 -1.87
C LYS A 234 -1.86 22.74 -1.12
N THR A 235 -2.51 22.98 -0.01
CA THR A 235 -2.21 24.13 0.86
C THR A 235 -1.06 23.88 1.83
N LEU A 236 -0.58 22.63 1.94
CA LEU A 236 0.39 22.19 2.95
C LEU A 236 1.73 21.74 2.37
N THR A 237 1.78 21.40 1.08
CA THR A 237 2.99 20.84 0.45
C THR A 237 3.06 21.11 -1.05
N GLU A 238 4.29 21.13 -1.57
CA GLU A 238 4.60 21.16 -3.01
C GLU A 238 5.01 19.75 -3.52
N ILE A 239 5.00 18.73 -2.68
CA ILE A 239 5.31 17.34 -3.07
C ILE A 239 4.24 16.89 -4.08
N PRO A 240 4.62 16.18 -5.17
CA PRO A 240 3.66 15.58 -6.07
C PRO A 240 2.63 14.74 -5.35
N LEU A 241 1.35 14.87 -5.70
CA LEU A 241 0.26 14.20 -5.01
C LEU A 241 -0.25 12.98 -5.78
N GLY A 242 -0.64 11.94 -5.04
CA GLY A 242 -1.26 10.73 -5.56
C GLY A 242 -2.55 10.37 -4.83
N ALA A 243 -3.40 9.56 -5.46
CA ALA A 243 -4.59 9.03 -4.81
C ALA A 243 -5.00 7.67 -5.40
N TYR A 244 -5.31 6.69 -4.54
CA TYR A 244 -5.93 5.43 -4.91
C TYR A 244 -6.98 5.04 -3.87
N ALA A 245 -8.24 5.20 -4.28
CA ALA A 245 -9.40 5.13 -3.39
C ALA A 245 -10.05 3.73 -3.40
N ASN A 246 -10.77 3.41 -2.33
CA ASN A 246 -11.57 2.20 -2.22
C ASN A 246 -12.91 2.37 -2.95
N ILE A 247 -13.40 1.31 -3.58
CA ILE A 247 -14.72 1.29 -4.24
C ILE A 247 -15.84 0.78 -3.31
N GLY A 248 -15.51 0.40 -2.08
CA GLY A 248 -16.46 -0.09 -1.08
C GLY A 248 -17.13 1.03 -0.29
N ASP A 249 -18.28 0.72 0.32
CA ASP A 249 -18.98 1.65 1.22
C ASP A 249 -18.23 1.75 2.56
N PRO A 250 -17.70 2.94 2.94
CA PRO A 250 -17.00 3.12 4.20
C PRO A 250 -17.89 2.94 5.43
N ASN A 251 -19.22 2.98 5.26
CA ASN A 251 -20.20 2.75 6.32
C ASN A 251 -20.75 1.33 6.32
N TYR A 252 -20.29 0.48 5.40
CA TYR A 252 -20.74 -0.90 5.34
C TYR A 252 -20.31 -1.63 6.62
N LYS A 253 -21.31 -2.03 7.40
CA LYS A 253 -21.14 -2.96 8.51
C LYS A 253 -21.48 -4.34 7.97
N ALA A 254 -20.48 -5.22 7.89
CA ALA A 254 -20.71 -6.62 7.52
C ALA A 254 -21.86 -7.16 8.38
N ASP A 255 -22.92 -7.65 7.76
CA ASP A 255 -23.99 -8.37 8.48
C ASP A 255 -23.36 -9.64 9.05
N PRO A 256 -23.40 -9.87 10.37
CA PRO A 256 -22.87 -11.10 10.99
C PRO A 256 -23.47 -12.38 10.43
N LYS A 257 -24.60 -12.29 9.72
CA LYS A 257 -25.28 -13.39 9.04
C LYS A 257 -24.82 -13.61 7.60
N HIS A 258 -24.13 -12.66 7.00
CA HIS A 258 -23.55 -12.82 5.67
C HIS A 258 -22.20 -13.50 5.80
N LYS A 259 -22.09 -14.64 5.15
CA LYS A 259 -20.89 -15.47 5.12
C LYS A 259 -19.71 -14.67 4.56
N GLU A 260 -18.55 -14.97 5.07
CA GLU A 260 -17.19 -14.50 4.90
C GLU A 260 -16.69 -14.06 3.49
N ASN A 261 -17.53 -14.06 2.47
CA ASN A 261 -17.22 -13.70 1.06
C ASN A 261 -18.09 -12.55 0.54
N ASP A 262 -18.72 -11.75 1.45
CA ASP A 262 -19.36 -10.53 0.97
C ASP A 262 -18.26 -9.50 0.68
N PRO A 263 -17.85 -9.29 -0.60
CA PRO A 263 -16.93 -8.23 -0.92
C PRO A 263 -17.57 -6.95 -0.41
N MET A 264 -16.83 -6.11 0.31
CA MET A 264 -17.30 -4.78 0.74
C MET A 264 -18.23 -4.24 -0.33
N LYS A 265 -19.50 -4.00 0.01
CA LYS A 265 -20.52 -3.66 -0.97
C LYS A 265 -19.98 -2.59 -1.89
N ARG A 266 -19.62 -2.99 -3.11
CA ARG A 266 -19.07 -2.08 -4.11
C ARG A 266 -20.13 -1.03 -4.40
N THR A 267 -19.86 0.20 -4.05
CA THR A 267 -20.77 1.32 -4.26
C THR A 267 -20.38 2.16 -5.46
N VAL A 268 -19.20 1.91 -6.02
CA VAL A 268 -18.64 2.65 -7.16
C VAL A 268 -18.34 1.66 -8.29
N SER A 269 -18.95 1.86 -9.44
CA SER A 269 -18.67 1.10 -10.66
C SER A 269 -17.35 1.55 -11.31
N PRO A 270 -16.73 0.74 -12.19
CA PRO A 270 -15.55 1.16 -12.95
C PRO A 270 -15.72 2.48 -13.70
N ASP A 271 -16.88 2.69 -14.35
CA ASP A 271 -17.18 3.93 -15.07
C ASP A 271 -17.28 5.15 -14.15
N GLU A 272 -17.81 4.97 -12.96
CA GLU A 272 -17.85 6.04 -11.95
C GLU A 272 -16.46 6.31 -11.38
N TYR A 273 -15.67 5.27 -11.12
CA TYR A 273 -14.30 5.44 -10.66
C TYR A 273 -13.45 6.17 -11.71
N LEU A 274 -13.61 5.84 -12.99
CA LEU A 274 -12.94 6.55 -14.08
C LEU A 274 -13.25 8.06 -14.06
N LYS A 275 -14.51 8.45 -13.81
CA LYS A 275 -14.90 9.88 -13.70
C LYS A 275 -14.19 10.56 -12.53
N TYR A 276 -14.10 9.88 -11.38
CA TYR A 276 -13.32 10.38 -10.24
C TYR A 276 -11.84 10.54 -10.61
N ALA A 277 -11.21 9.52 -11.19
CA ALA A 277 -9.80 9.55 -11.57
C ALA A 277 -9.51 10.68 -12.59
N GLN A 278 -10.37 10.86 -13.60
CA GLN A 278 -10.28 11.97 -14.56
C GLN A 278 -10.38 13.34 -13.86
N LYS A 279 -11.27 13.45 -12.88
CA LYS A 279 -11.40 14.69 -12.08
C LYS A 279 -10.14 14.94 -11.27
N TRP A 280 -9.62 13.94 -10.56
CA TRP A 280 -8.38 14.08 -9.77
C TRP A 280 -7.20 14.48 -10.67
N LYS A 281 -7.05 13.84 -11.84
CA LYS A 281 -6.06 14.22 -12.83
C LYS A 281 -6.18 15.69 -13.24
N SER A 282 -7.39 16.21 -13.43
CA SER A 282 -7.62 17.60 -13.80
C SER A 282 -7.30 18.61 -12.69
N MET A 283 -7.17 18.12 -11.46
CA MET A 283 -6.75 18.95 -10.32
C MET A 283 -5.24 19.17 -10.27
N GLY A 284 -4.44 18.44 -11.02
CA GLY A 284 -2.99 18.52 -11.09
C GLY A 284 -2.30 17.61 -10.13
#